data_1d22646086aeb34258d87f704729e4cc
#
_entry.id   1d22646086aeb34258d87f704729e4cc
#
_cell.length_a   1.000
_cell.length_b   1.000
_cell.length_c   1.000
_cell.angle_alpha   90.00
_cell.angle_beta   90.00
_cell.angle_gamma   90.00
#
_symmetry.space_group_name_H-M   'P 1'
#
loop_
_entity.id
_entity.type
_entity.pdbx_description
1 polymer ?
#
loop_
_entity_poly.entity_id
_entity_poly.type
_entity_poly.pdbx_seq_one_letter_code
_entity_poly.pdbx_strand_id
1 'polypeptide(L)'
;MDVFYEETALVHNSEKKQKKYNVLTVISTIFLVLGILWIIIGFYTVDVILLGVICVWLFLSWFMLRMWKMRINVSYDYAFVSGELRISKVINVNKRKLVARIDCEDMIQFGDAENPSFERFRSDPNVKTVICTSNDEPETGKFFMYVLAEYNGKKLFVLECRELMLMNILKFARRNKLESDYVMQEKKQASR
;
A
#
# COMPACT_ATOMS: atom_id res chain seq x y z
N MET A 1 10.70 -27.43 -4.40
CA MET A 1 10.22 -27.27 -3.02
C MET A 1 9.34 -26.03 -3.02
N ASP A 2 8.03 -26.18 -2.84
CA ASP A 2 7.11 -25.05 -2.88
C ASP A 2 7.23 -24.28 -1.56
N VAL A 3 7.61 -23.02 -1.64
CA VAL A 3 7.67 -22.11 -0.50
C VAL A 3 6.48 -21.16 -0.61
N PHE A 4 5.64 -21.19 0.39
CA PHE A 4 4.57 -20.21 0.56
C PHE A 4 4.84 -19.38 1.82
N TYR A 5 4.91 -18.08 1.67
CA TYR A 5 5.05 -17.13 2.77
C TYR A 5 4.13 -15.94 2.53
N GLU A 6 3.32 -15.59 3.51
CA GLU A 6 2.43 -14.44 3.45
C GLU A 6 2.66 -13.53 4.65
N GLU A 7 2.73 -12.24 4.41
CA GLU A 7 2.90 -11.23 5.44
C GLU A 7 2.05 -10.00 5.12
N THR A 8 1.46 -9.40 6.16
CA THR A 8 0.69 -8.17 6.04
C THR A 8 1.41 -7.03 6.74
N ALA A 9 1.61 -5.93 6.02
CA ALA A 9 2.03 -4.66 6.59
C ALA A 9 0.78 -3.86 6.99
N LEU A 10 0.40 -3.96 8.26
CA LEU A 10 -0.71 -3.20 8.82
C LEU A 10 -0.31 -1.73 9.02
N VAL A 11 -1.27 -0.86 8.88
CA VAL A 11 -1.06 0.56 9.15
C VAL A 11 -0.93 0.80 10.66
N HIS A 12 0.00 1.64 11.09
CA HIS A 12 0.14 2.06 12.48
C HIS A 12 -1.19 2.61 13.01
N ASN A 13 -1.59 2.18 14.23
CA ASN A 13 -2.88 2.50 14.83
C ASN A 13 -4.11 2.08 13.97
N SER A 14 -4.07 0.88 13.39
CA SER A 14 -5.13 0.33 12.52
C SER A 14 -6.53 0.45 13.15
N GLU A 15 -6.70 0.22 14.45
CA GLU A 15 -7.99 0.34 15.15
C GLU A 15 -8.54 1.77 15.16
N LYS A 16 -7.69 2.78 15.41
CA LYS A 16 -8.10 4.20 15.37
C LYS A 16 -8.46 4.62 13.95
N LYS A 17 -7.70 4.16 12.96
CA LYS A 17 -7.97 4.42 11.54
C LYS A 17 -9.25 3.73 11.07
N GLN A 18 -9.53 2.52 11.58
CA GLN A 18 -10.78 1.81 11.33
C GLN A 18 -11.98 2.54 11.93
N LYS A 19 -11.91 3.02 13.17
CA LYS A 19 -12.96 3.84 13.78
C LYS A 19 -13.22 5.12 12.96
N LYS A 20 -12.15 5.82 12.57
CA LYS A 20 -12.24 7.01 11.71
C LYS A 20 -12.90 6.71 10.37
N TYR A 21 -12.55 5.58 9.74
CA TYR A 21 -13.19 5.12 8.51
C TYR A 21 -14.70 4.88 8.70
N ASN A 22 -15.09 4.20 9.79
CA ASN A 22 -16.49 3.93 10.10
C ASN A 22 -17.29 5.21 10.33
N VAL A 23 -16.75 6.15 11.12
CA VAL A 23 -17.37 7.47 11.35
C VAL A 23 -17.57 8.23 10.04
N LEU A 24 -16.54 8.30 9.18
CA LEU A 24 -16.65 8.96 7.87
C LEU A 24 -17.65 8.24 6.95
N THR A 25 -17.80 6.93 7.10
CA THR A 25 -18.80 6.17 6.35
C THR A 25 -20.21 6.55 6.78
N VAL A 26 -20.47 6.64 8.08
CA VAL A 26 -21.78 7.07 8.61
C VAL A 26 -22.10 8.50 8.16
N ILE A 27 -21.15 9.42 8.34
CA ILE A 27 -21.33 10.84 7.92
C ILE A 27 -21.61 10.91 6.41
N SER A 28 -20.84 10.22 5.58
CA SER A 28 -21.05 10.24 4.12
C SER A 28 -22.41 9.66 3.71
N THR A 29 -22.90 8.66 4.45
CA THR A 29 -24.23 8.09 4.21
C THR A 29 -25.34 9.06 4.60
N ILE A 30 -25.16 9.79 5.70
CA ILE A 30 -26.12 10.84 6.13
C ILE A 30 -26.24 11.92 5.05
N PHE A 31 -25.11 12.42 4.51
CA PHE A 31 -25.14 13.41 3.42
C PHE A 31 -25.88 12.89 2.18
N LEU A 32 -25.70 11.63 1.83
CA LEU A 32 -26.39 11.02 0.69
C LEU A 32 -27.90 10.95 0.95
N VAL A 33 -28.31 10.48 2.14
CA VAL A 33 -29.72 10.37 2.53
C VAL A 33 -30.38 11.76 2.57
N LEU A 34 -29.71 12.75 3.16
CA LEU A 34 -30.19 14.14 3.18
C LEU A 34 -30.34 14.70 1.77
N GLY A 35 -29.42 14.41 0.86
CA GLY A 35 -29.53 14.80 -0.55
C GLY A 35 -30.76 14.22 -1.24
N ILE A 36 -31.05 12.95 -1.00
CA ILE A 36 -32.24 12.27 -1.57
C ILE A 36 -33.54 12.86 -0.95
N LEU A 37 -33.58 13.02 0.36
CA LEU A 37 -34.74 13.61 1.05
C LEU A 37 -34.99 15.03 0.59
N TRP A 38 -33.91 15.83 0.39
CA TRP A 38 -34.01 17.21 -0.10
C TRP A 38 -34.62 17.27 -1.50
N ILE A 39 -34.28 16.33 -2.40
CA ILE A 39 -34.89 16.26 -3.73
C ILE A 39 -36.40 15.98 -3.61
N ILE A 40 -36.80 15.05 -2.77
CA ILE A 40 -38.21 14.64 -2.63
C ILE A 40 -39.05 15.80 -2.07
N ILE A 41 -38.59 16.42 -0.99
CA ILE A 41 -39.35 17.50 -0.31
C ILE A 41 -39.27 18.81 -1.11
N GLY A 42 -38.07 19.14 -1.60
CA GLY A 42 -37.81 20.41 -2.28
C GLY A 42 -38.53 20.54 -3.62
N PHE A 43 -38.84 19.43 -4.28
CA PHE A 43 -39.58 19.43 -5.55
C PHE A 43 -40.96 20.08 -5.41
N TYR A 44 -41.55 20.02 -4.21
CA TYR A 44 -42.89 20.59 -3.94
C TYR A 44 -42.89 21.96 -3.26
N THR A 45 -41.74 22.40 -2.71
CA THR A 45 -41.74 23.52 -1.75
C THR A 45 -40.74 24.64 -2.05
N VAL A 46 -39.76 24.41 -2.94
CA VAL A 46 -38.60 25.30 -3.12
C VAL A 46 -38.40 25.68 -4.61
N ASP A 47 -37.84 26.85 -4.86
CA ASP A 47 -37.39 27.23 -6.20
C ASP A 47 -36.41 26.25 -6.80
N VAL A 48 -36.59 25.90 -8.07
CA VAL A 48 -35.80 24.92 -8.80
C VAL A 48 -34.30 25.24 -8.78
N ILE A 49 -33.95 26.53 -8.85
CA ILE A 49 -32.55 26.97 -8.82
C ILE A 49 -31.94 26.71 -7.45
N LEU A 50 -32.60 27.08 -6.38
CA LEU A 50 -32.14 26.87 -5.00
C LEU A 50 -32.04 25.38 -4.67
N LEU A 51 -33.02 24.60 -5.11
CA LEU A 51 -33.00 23.13 -5.01
C LEU A 51 -31.76 22.54 -5.66
N GLY A 52 -31.44 22.95 -6.89
CA GLY A 52 -30.30 22.49 -7.66
C GLY A 52 -28.97 22.80 -6.95
N VAL A 53 -28.76 23.99 -6.46
CA VAL A 53 -27.53 24.41 -5.77
C VAL A 53 -27.28 23.58 -4.52
N ILE A 54 -28.31 23.37 -3.69
CA ILE A 54 -28.17 22.59 -2.45
C ILE A 54 -27.90 21.09 -2.77
N CYS A 55 -28.57 20.52 -3.77
CA CYS A 55 -28.32 19.16 -4.21
C CYS A 55 -26.88 18.96 -4.68
N VAL A 56 -26.37 19.85 -5.53
CA VAL A 56 -24.97 19.79 -6.00
C VAL A 56 -23.99 19.84 -4.82
N TRP A 57 -24.23 20.74 -3.85
CA TRP A 57 -23.36 20.86 -2.68
C TRP A 57 -23.37 19.58 -1.80
N LEU A 58 -24.54 18.99 -1.55
CA LEU A 58 -24.68 17.75 -0.77
C LEU A 58 -23.99 16.55 -1.46
N PHE A 59 -24.20 16.38 -2.76
CA PHE A 59 -23.58 15.30 -3.51
C PHE A 59 -22.07 15.48 -3.65
N LEU A 60 -21.58 16.71 -3.82
CA LEU A 60 -20.16 17.03 -3.85
C LEU A 60 -19.50 16.70 -2.51
N SER A 61 -20.14 17.08 -1.40
CA SER A 61 -19.65 16.77 -0.05
C SER A 61 -19.61 15.26 0.21
N TRP A 62 -20.65 14.53 -0.18
CA TRP A 62 -20.66 13.06 -0.13
C TRP A 62 -19.52 12.44 -0.95
N PHE A 63 -19.31 12.91 -2.16
CA PHE A 63 -18.25 12.43 -3.04
C PHE A 63 -16.86 12.66 -2.45
N MET A 64 -16.59 13.87 -1.93
CA MET A 64 -15.33 14.20 -1.27
C MET A 64 -15.07 13.32 -0.04
N LEU A 65 -16.07 13.15 0.82
CA LEU A 65 -15.95 12.26 1.99
C LEU A 65 -15.70 10.82 1.59
N ARG A 66 -16.33 10.33 0.51
CA ARG A 66 -16.09 9.01 -0.06
C ARG A 66 -14.64 8.86 -0.58
N MET A 67 -14.09 9.87 -1.22
CA MET A 67 -12.69 9.87 -1.67
C MET A 67 -11.71 9.82 -0.48
N TRP A 68 -11.96 10.61 0.54
CA TRP A 68 -11.11 10.68 1.73
C TRP A 68 -11.08 9.36 2.50
N LYS A 69 -12.24 8.75 2.73
CA LYS A 69 -12.30 7.49 3.47
C LYS A 69 -11.49 6.35 2.83
N MET A 70 -11.39 6.32 1.50
CA MET A 70 -10.62 5.29 0.79
C MET A 70 -9.10 5.40 0.99
N ARG A 71 -8.61 6.53 1.53
CA ARG A 71 -7.17 6.76 1.80
C ARG A 71 -6.77 6.49 3.25
N ILE A 72 -7.72 6.33 4.16
CA ILE A 72 -7.44 6.33 5.61
C ILE A 72 -6.96 4.97 6.11
N ASN A 73 -7.56 3.89 5.63
CA ASN A 73 -7.26 2.54 6.09
C ASN A 73 -6.75 1.69 4.93
N VAL A 74 -5.46 1.84 4.65
CA VAL A 74 -4.75 1.12 3.60
C VAL A 74 -3.67 0.27 4.24
N SER A 75 -3.68 -1.02 4.00
CA SER A 75 -2.61 -1.95 4.34
C SER A 75 -2.09 -2.63 3.08
N TYR A 76 -0.98 -3.36 3.20
CA TYR A 76 -0.42 -4.10 2.09
C TYR A 76 -0.18 -5.54 2.51
N ASP A 77 -0.58 -6.48 1.65
CA ASP A 77 -0.29 -7.89 1.79
C ASP A 77 0.80 -8.28 0.81
N TYR A 78 1.82 -8.95 1.30
CA TYR A 78 2.88 -9.54 0.50
C TYR A 78 2.78 -11.05 0.59
N ALA A 79 2.68 -11.70 -0.56
CA ALA A 79 2.72 -13.15 -0.66
C ALA A 79 3.89 -13.56 -1.54
N PHE A 80 4.74 -14.44 -1.04
CA PHE A 80 5.82 -15.04 -1.81
C PHE A 80 5.51 -16.51 -2.04
N VAL A 81 5.38 -16.89 -3.30
CA VAL A 81 4.97 -18.24 -3.70
C VAL A 81 5.93 -18.75 -4.78
N SER A 82 6.74 -19.74 -4.45
CA SER A 82 7.60 -20.47 -5.42
C SER A 82 8.40 -19.57 -6.38
N GLY A 83 8.96 -18.48 -5.87
CA GLY A 83 9.78 -17.55 -6.66
C GLY A 83 9.04 -16.33 -7.21
N GLU A 84 7.75 -16.17 -6.89
CA GLU A 84 6.94 -15.03 -7.30
C GLU A 84 6.55 -14.19 -6.08
N LEU A 85 6.86 -12.91 -6.10
CA LEU A 85 6.43 -11.93 -5.11
C LEU A 85 5.16 -11.22 -5.59
N ARG A 86 4.07 -11.40 -4.86
CA ARG A 86 2.78 -10.71 -5.08
C ARG A 86 2.59 -9.62 -4.05
N ILE A 87 2.35 -8.41 -4.52
CA ILE A 87 2.09 -7.25 -3.69
C ILE A 87 0.64 -6.82 -3.90
N SER A 88 -0.17 -6.86 -2.86
CA SER A 88 -1.57 -6.48 -2.89
C SER A 88 -1.84 -5.33 -1.94
N LYS A 89 -2.55 -4.31 -2.42
CA LYS A 89 -3.06 -3.21 -1.61
C LYS A 89 -4.43 -3.58 -1.07
N VAL A 90 -4.60 -3.54 0.24
CA VAL A 90 -5.85 -3.82 0.93
C VAL A 90 -6.45 -2.51 1.42
N ILE A 91 -7.66 -2.22 0.98
CA ILE A 91 -8.42 -1.03 1.37
C ILE A 91 -9.53 -1.48 2.30
N ASN A 92 -9.53 -0.94 3.52
CA ASN A 92 -10.55 -1.22 4.53
C ASN A 92 -10.80 -2.72 4.76
N VAL A 93 -9.73 -3.51 4.92
CA VAL A 93 -9.74 -4.96 5.22
C VAL A 93 -10.33 -5.84 4.12
N ASN A 94 -11.34 -5.36 3.38
CA ASN A 94 -12.16 -6.18 2.49
C ASN A 94 -11.81 -6.07 1.00
N LYS A 95 -11.22 -4.96 0.54
CA LYS A 95 -10.93 -4.74 -0.89
C LYS A 95 -9.45 -4.92 -1.17
N ARG A 96 -9.10 -6.05 -1.76
CA ARG A 96 -7.75 -6.35 -2.24
C ARG A 96 -7.60 -5.91 -3.70
N LYS A 97 -6.53 -5.19 -4.00
CA LYS A 97 -6.13 -4.81 -5.35
C LYS A 97 -4.68 -5.21 -5.57
N LEU A 98 -4.43 -6.06 -6.54
CA LEU A 98 -3.07 -6.42 -6.94
C LEU A 98 -2.34 -5.16 -7.44
N VAL A 99 -1.16 -4.90 -6.87
CA VAL A 99 -0.27 -3.78 -7.23
C VAL A 99 0.80 -4.26 -8.21
N ALA A 100 1.45 -5.37 -7.86
CA ALA A 100 2.49 -5.96 -8.68
C ALA A 100 2.59 -7.47 -8.43
N ARG A 101 3.11 -8.16 -9.46
CA ARG A 101 3.46 -9.57 -9.47
C ARG A 101 4.83 -9.66 -10.11
N ILE A 102 5.82 -10.02 -9.33
CA ILE A 102 7.24 -9.91 -9.70
C ILE A 102 7.88 -11.29 -9.54
N ASP A 103 8.36 -11.84 -10.62
CA ASP A 103 9.13 -13.08 -10.58
C ASP A 103 10.57 -12.79 -10.12
N CYS A 104 11.19 -13.72 -9.40
CA CYS A 104 12.56 -13.57 -8.96
C CYS A 104 13.55 -13.38 -10.12
N GLU A 105 13.22 -13.82 -11.32
CA GLU A 105 14.03 -13.60 -12.52
C GLU A 105 14.04 -12.14 -12.95
N ASP A 106 12.91 -11.45 -12.81
CA ASP A 106 12.72 -10.03 -13.17
C ASP A 106 13.28 -9.07 -12.12
N MET A 107 13.61 -9.56 -10.92
CA MET A 107 14.27 -8.76 -9.90
C MET A 107 15.70 -8.46 -10.32
N ILE A 108 16.07 -7.17 -10.34
CA ILE A 108 17.42 -6.69 -10.67
C ILE A 108 18.28 -6.69 -9.41
N GLN A 109 17.75 -6.06 -8.35
CA GLN A 109 18.42 -5.95 -7.05
C GLN A 109 17.39 -5.80 -5.94
N PHE A 110 17.72 -6.30 -4.75
CA PHE A 110 16.92 -6.09 -3.54
C PHE A 110 17.85 -5.97 -2.32
N GLY A 111 17.34 -5.32 -1.27
CA GLY A 111 18.12 -5.07 -0.06
C GLY A 111 17.36 -4.20 0.92
N ASP A 112 18.08 -3.67 1.90
CA ASP A 112 17.54 -2.76 2.90
C ASP A 112 17.41 -1.34 2.31
N ALA A 113 16.28 -0.68 2.56
CA ALA A 113 16.05 0.69 2.09
C ALA A 113 16.88 1.75 2.85
N GLU A 114 17.55 1.40 3.94
CA GLU A 114 18.49 2.29 4.62
C GLU A 114 19.86 2.37 3.91
N ASN A 115 20.11 1.50 2.95
CA ASN A 115 21.40 1.45 2.24
C ASN A 115 21.53 2.54 1.18
N PRO A 116 22.78 3.03 0.93
CA PRO A 116 23.04 4.07 -0.08
C PRO A 116 22.58 3.72 -1.50
N SER A 117 22.52 2.43 -1.84
CA SER A 117 22.04 1.97 -3.15
C SER A 117 20.57 2.32 -3.38
N PHE A 118 19.76 2.30 -2.34
CA PHE A 118 18.35 2.70 -2.42
C PHE A 118 18.20 4.15 -2.86
N GLU A 119 18.92 5.09 -2.24
CA GLU A 119 18.87 6.51 -2.60
C GLU A 119 19.34 6.76 -4.03
N ARG A 120 20.35 6.01 -4.48
CA ARG A 120 20.82 6.07 -5.88
C ARG A 120 19.72 5.68 -6.86
N PHE A 121 18.99 4.58 -6.60
CA PHE A 121 17.88 4.15 -7.47
C PHE A 121 16.68 5.08 -7.37
N ARG A 122 16.40 5.61 -6.20
CA ARG A 122 15.31 6.56 -5.97
C ARG A 122 15.53 7.87 -6.73
N SER A 123 16.78 8.29 -6.87
CA SER A 123 17.17 9.52 -7.58
C SER A 123 17.25 9.35 -9.10
N ASP A 124 17.18 8.11 -9.62
CA ASP A 124 17.24 7.86 -11.06
C ASP A 124 15.90 8.22 -11.71
N PRO A 125 15.86 9.18 -12.68
CA PRO A 125 14.63 9.58 -13.36
C PRO A 125 13.99 8.46 -14.20
N ASN A 126 14.74 7.41 -14.55
CA ASN A 126 14.24 6.26 -15.29
C ASN A 126 13.60 5.20 -14.40
N VAL A 127 13.68 5.35 -13.07
CA VAL A 127 13.17 4.39 -12.10
C VAL A 127 11.94 4.97 -11.40
N LYS A 128 10.80 4.32 -11.55
CA LYS A 128 9.57 4.74 -10.87
C LYS A 128 9.48 4.11 -9.49
N THR A 129 9.54 4.92 -8.43
CA THR A 129 9.36 4.45 -7.06
C THR A 129 7.88 4.17 -6.77
N VAL A 130 7.59 3.00 -6.21
CA VAL A 130 6.27 2.54 -5.79
C VAL A 130 6.33 2.17 -4.31
N ILE A 131 5.77 3.03 -3.46
CA ILE A 131 5.71 2.79 -2.01
C ILE A 131 4.56 1.82 -1.74
N CYS A 132 4.89 0.66 -1.20
CA CYS A 132 3.96 -0.42 -0.87
C CYS A 132 3.82 -0.61 0.65
N THR A 133 4.05 0.42 1.43
CA THR A 133 3.76 0.50 2.86
C THR A 133 2.93 1.74 3.15
N SER A 134 2.20 1.74 4.27
CA SER A 134 1.42 2.89 4.75
C SER A 134 2.05 3.52 5.99
N ASN A 135 3.21 3.03 6.40
CA ASN A 135 3.94 3.47 7.58
C ASN A 135 5.16 4.31 7.17
N ASP A 136 5.44 5.35 7.93
CA ASP A 136 6.65 6.18 7.76
C ASP A 136 7.86 5.55 8.47
N GLU A 137 7.60 4.73 9.51
CA GLU A 137 8.59 3.96 10.25
C GLU A 137 8.18 2.48 10.28
N PRO A 138 9.12 1.53 10.24
CA PRO A 138 8.79 0.11 10.26
C PRO A 138 8.26 -0.30 11.64
N GLU A 139 7.35 -1.28 11.65
CA GLU A 139 6.86 -1.90 12.88
C GLU A 139 7.98 -2.70 13.56
N THR A 140 7.92 -2.85 14.89
CA THR A 140 8.91 -3.61 15.65
C THR A 140 9.14 -5.01 15.07
N GLY A 141 10.39 -5.31 14.72
CA GLY A 141 10.78 -6.58 14.09
C GLY A 141 10.56 -6.65 12.57
N LYS A 142 10.23 -5.52 11.95
CA LYS A 142 10.19 -5.33 10.50
C LYS A 142 11.21 -4.29 10.06
N PHE A 143 11.52 -4.24 8.79
CA PHE A 143 12.37 -3.23 8.16
C PHE A 143 11.83 -2.86 6.80
N PHE A 144 12.28 -1.77 6.24
CA PHE A 144 11.95 -1.40 4.88
C PHE A 144 12.91 -2.09 3.91
N MET A 145 12.36 -2.99 3.11
CA MET A 145 13.08 -3.67 2.03
C MET A 145 12.74 -2.99 0.71
N TYR A 146 13.74 -2.76 -0.13
CA TYR A 146 13.50 -2.38 -1.51
C TYR A 146 13.68 -3.55 -2.46
N VAL A 147 12.91 -3.55 -3.53
CA VAL A 147 13.02 -4.47 -4.66
C VAL A 147 13.02 -3.65 -5.94
N LEU A 148 14.16 -3.64 -6.64
CA LEU A 148 14.26 -3.08 -7.98
C LEU A 148 13.96 -4.17 -8.98
N ALA A 149 12.93 -4.01 -9.80
CA ALA A 149 12.49 -5.00 -10.78
C ALA A 149 12.13 -4.39 -12.13
N GLU A 150 12.25 -5.21 -13.17
CA GLU A 150 11.73 -4.90 -14.51
C GLU A 150 10.25 -5.29 -14.56
N TYR A 151 9.37 -4.33 -14.24
CA TYR A 151 7.92 -4.52 -14.22
C TYR A 151 7.22 -3.38 -14.96
N ASN A 152 6.91 -3.57 -16.25
CA ASN A 152 6.43 -2.48 -17.13
C ASN A 152 7.37 -1.27 -17.06
N GLY A 153 8.67 -1.50 -17.30
CA GLY A 153 9.77 -0.58 -17.06
C GLY A 153 10.38 -0.75 -15.67
N LYS A 154 11.51 -0.10 -15.40
CA LYS A 154 12.21 -0.20 -14.12
C LYS A 154 11.40 0.41 -12.99
N LYS A 155 11.08 -0.38 -11.98
CA LYS A 155 10.36 0.07 -10.78
C LYS A 155 11.08 -0.32 -9.51
N LEU A 156 11.09 0.61 -8.57
CA LEU A 156 11.61 0.44 -7.23
C LEU A 156 10.44 0.29 -6.26
N PHE A 157 10.21 -0.92 -5.78
CA PHE A 157 9.17 -1.21 -4.79
C PHE A 157 9.75 -1.11 -3.39
N VAL A 158 9.06 -0.42 -2.50
CA VAL A 158 9.42 -0.33 -1.07
C VAL A 158 8.39 -1.09 -0.27
N LEU A 159 8.84 -2.10 0.47
CA LEU A 159 8.02 -3.03 1.24
C LEU A 159 8.39 -2.93 2.71
N GLU A 160 7.44 -3.18 3.60
CA GLU A 160 7.68 -3.31 5.04
C GLU A 160 7.49 -4.77 5.43
N CYS A 161 8.58 -5.48 5.66
CA CYS A 161 8.54 -6.92 5.89
C CYS A 161 9.55 -7.36 6.95
N ARG A 162 9.39 -8.61 7.41
CA ARG A 162 10.35 -9.28 8.27
C ARG A 162 11.49 -9.87 7.45
N GLU A 163 12.60 -10.14 8.12
CA GLU A 163 13.78 -10.79 7.53
C GLU A 163 13.47 -12.13 6.86
N LEU A 164 12.46 -12.84 7.35
CA LEU A 164 11.97 -14.09 6.75
C LEU A 164 11.51 -13.95 5.29
N MET A 165 10.94 -12.79 4.92
CA MET A 165 10.57 -12.54 3.52
C MET A 165 11.81 -12.49 2.64
N LEU A 166 12.82 -11.74 3.05
CA LEU A 166 14.11 -11.65 2.36
C LEU A 166 14.78 -13.02 2.22
N MET A 167 14.81 -13.79 3.31
CA MET A 167 15.37 -15.16 3.32
C MET A 167 14.65 -16.08 2.33
N ASN A 168 13.34 -15.95 2.19
CA ASN A 168 12.58 -16.74 1.23
C ASN A 168 12.85 -16.30 -0.22
N ILE A 169 12.97 -15.02 -0.48
CA ILE A 169 13.37 -14.50 -1.79
C ILE A 169 14.76 -15.01 -2.17
N LEU A 170 15.71 -15.02 -1.23
CA LEU A 170 17.08 -15.51 -1.44
C LEU A 170 17.17 -16.99 -1.83
N LYS A 171 16.19 -17.81 -1.47
CA LYS A 171 16.17 -19.23 -1.88
C LYS A 171 15.94 -19.41 -3.39
N PHE A 172 15.26 -18.45 -4.03
CA PHE A 172 14.90 -18.49 -5.45
C PHE A 172 15.70 -17.50 -6.29
N ALA A 173 16.01 -16.33 -5.73
CA ALA A 173 16.80 -15.31 -6.42
C ALA A 173 18.30 -15.72 -6.43
N ARG A 174 19.00 -15.32 -7.49
CA ARG A 174 20.47 -15.49 -7.54
C ARG A 174 21.11 -14.58 -6.49
N ARG A 175 22.12 -15.08 -5.78
CA ARG A 175 22.84 -14.34 -4.72
C ARG A 175 23.45 -13.00 -5.17
N ASN A 176 23.78 -12.85 -6.45
CA ASN A 176 24.31 -11.60 -6.99
C ASN A 176 23.29 -10.46 -7.09
N LYS A 177 22.00 -10.75 -6.85
CA LYS A 177 20.91 -9.75 -6.82
C LYS A 177 20.72 -9.14 -5.43
N LEU A 178 21.28 -9.76 -4.40
CA LEU A 178 21.30 -9.21 -3.05
C LEU A 178 22.36 -8.11 -2.95
N GLU A 179 22.01 -7.03 -2.27
CA GLU A 179 22.95 -5.95 -2.01
C GLU A 179 24.14 -6.40 -1.15
N SER A 180 25.34 -5.98 -1.55
CA SER A 180 26.60 -6.44 -0.94
C SER A 180 26.72 -6.13 0.56
N ASP A 181 26.15 -5.02 1.01
CA ASP A 181 26.23 -4.58 2.41
C ASP A 181 25.39 -5.46 3.34
N TYR A 182 24.24 -5.97 2.84
CA TYR A 182 23.43 -6.91 3.61
C TYR A 182 24.17 -8.24 3.85
N VAL A 183 24.85 -8.76 2.84
CA VAL A 183 25.66 -9.99 2.96
C VAL A 183 26.78 -9.83 3.97
N MET A 184 27.36 -8.65 4.07
CA MET A 184 28.40 -8.34 5.08
C MET A 184 27.85 -8.30 6.50
N GLN A 185 26.63 -7.76 6.69
CA GLN A 185 25.96 -7.74 7.99
C GLN A 185 25.55 -9.14 8.45
N GLU A 186 25.00 -9.96 7.54
CA GLU A 186 24.65 -11.36 7.82
C GLU A 186 25.89 -12.18 8.24
N LYS A 187 27.02 -12.01 7.53
CA LYS A 187 28.30 -12.64 7.93
C LYS A 187 28.80 -12.20 9.29
N LYS A 188 28.62 -10.91 9.66
CA LYS A 188 28.98 -10.40 10.97
C LYS A 188 28.08 -10.95 12.09
N GLN A 189 26.80 -11.18 11.81
CA GLN A 189 25.85 -11.76 12.77
C GLN A 189 26.08 -13.27 12.96
N ALA A 190 26.37 -13.99 11.87
CA ALA A 190 26.68 -15.41 11.91
C ALA A 190 28.05 -15.74 12.58
N SER A 191 28.94 -14.75 12.70
CA SER A 191 30.25 -14.87 13.34
C SER A 191 30.26 -14.45 14.82
N ARG A 192 29.13 -14.04 15.38
CA ARG A 192 28.92 -13.78 16.80
C ARG A 192 28.11 -14.89 17.48
#